data_9afff01d346c1d0edfc02831770a69cc
#
_entry.id   9afff01d346c1d0edfc02831770a69cc
#
_cell.length_a   1.000
_cell.length_b   1.000
_cell.length_c   1.000
_cell.angle_alpha   90.00
_cell.angle_beta   90.00
_cell.angle_gamma   90.00
#
_symmetry.space_group_name_H-M   'P 1'
#
loop_
_entity.id
_entity.type
_entity.pdbx_description
1 polymer ?
#
loop_
_entity_poly.entity_id
_entity_poly.type
_entity_poly.pdbx_seq_one_letter_code
_entity_poly.pdbx_strand_id
1 'polypeptide(L)'
;MQALVYTGTEKLEYKKFQDPSLVDGESIIKVSASGICGSDMHAYHGKDERRIPPLILGHEVSGVIEEGSEKGKKVVLNPLITCGECNYCKNGREHLCAKRVILGMNKPIERQGCFAELVLTPDKNIYELPSNLDIKQAPIAEPTAVALHAVELGEEALKKPLDQSRVLIIGGGAIGLLCALMLEKYKNCKEIALVDPNERRLKVCGDHLNSETLKPDNITIKDSSFDMVFDTVGLEITRQNSIKLVNPGGVIIHIGLTQPSGTFNFRKATLQEITFVGTYCYTNKDFKNTLKLLSSHALGTLEWIEYRELSKGADAFKQIHNGTCSAPKIILIP
;
A
#
# COMPACT_ATOMS: atom_id res chain seq x y z
N MET A 1 12.83 14.43 19.37
CA MET A 1 13.15 13.37 18.39
C MET A 1 13.61 13.95 17.07
N GLN A 2 14.30 13.17 16.25
CA GLN A 2 14.55 13.51 14.85
C GLN A 2 13.37 13.01 14.00
N ALA A 3 13.00 13.79 12.98
CA ALA A 3 11.90 13.44 12.07
C ALA A 3 12.12 14.01 10.67
N LEU A 4 11.55 13.35 9.67
CA LEU A 4 11.42 13.83 8.31
C LEU A 4 10.08 14.54 8.17
N VAL A 5 10.11 15.87 8.19
CA VAL A 5 8.92 16.73 8.24
C VAL A 5 8.56 17.24 6.86
N TYR A 6 7.32 17.02 6.44
CA TYR A 6 6.73 17.65 5.27
C TYR A 6 6.46 19.12 5.59
N THR A 7 7.17 20.04 4.91
CA THR A 7 7.12 21.49 5.17
C THR A 7 6.46 22.28 4.05
N GLY A 8 6.13 21.64 2.93
CA GLY A 8 5.46 22.24 1.78
C GLY A 8 5.55 21.35 0.56
N THR A 9 4.89 21.76 -0.52
CA THR A 9 4.90 21.02 -1.79
C THR A 9 6.35 20.74 -2.24
N GLU A 10 6.64 19.47 -2.50
CA GLU A 10 7.94 18.94 -2.88
C GLU A 10 9.08 19.21 -1.88
N LYS A 11 8.71 19.44 -0.60
CA LYS A 11 9.65 19.82 0.43
C LYS A 11 9.53 18.99 1.70
N LEU A 12 10.55 18.22 1.99
CA LEU A 12 10.74 17.44 3.21
C LEU A 12 12.06 17.84 3.88
N GLU A 13 12.04 18.00 5.18
CA GLU A 13 13.22 18.40 5.97
C GLU A 13 13.45 17.39 7.10
N TYR A 14 14.66 16.83 7.17
CA TYR A 14 15.10 16.05 8.32
C TYR A 14 15.57 17.00 9.41
N LYS A 15 14.84 17.04 10.54
CA LYS A 15 15.10 18.01 11.61
C LYS A 15 14.58 17.55 12.97
N LYS A 16 14.96 18.26 14.01
CA LYS A 16 14.35 18.09 15.34
C LYS A 16 12.87 18.47 15.30
N PHE A 17 12.07 17.62 15.91
CA PHE A 17 10.63 17.81 16.11
C PHE A 17 10.28 17.48 17.57
N GLN A 18 9.16 17.98 18.06
CA GLN A 18 8.70 17.72 19.41
C GLN A 18 8.40 16.23 19.58
N ASP A 19 8.83 15.67 20.73
CA ASP A 19 8.47 14.29 21.08
C ASP A 19 6.97 14.18 21.34
N PRO A 20 6.32 13.05 20.99
CA PRO A 20 4.95 12.83 21.35
C PRO A 20 4.82 12.69 22.88
N SER A 21 3.70 13.18 23.43
CA SER A 21 3.35 12.96 24.83
C SER A 21 2.40 11.78 24.93
N LEU A 22 2.63 10.89 25.92
CA LEU A 22 1.76 9.75 26.15
C LEU A 22 0.32 10.20 26.49
N VAL A 23 -0.65 9.52 25.92
CA VAL A 23 -2.08 9.72 26.12
C VAL A 23 -2.69 8.42 26.64
N ASP A 24 -3.69 8.50 27.52
CA ASP A 24 -4.38 7.32 28.04
C ASP A 24 -5.00 6.48 26.92
N GLY A 25 -4.76 5.16 26.94
CA GLY A 25 -5.18 4.21 25.89
C GLY A 25 -4.33 4.24 24.62
N GLU A 26 -3.20 4.96 24.61
CA GLU A 26 -2.23 4.99 23.52
C GLU A 26 -0.83 4.62 24.03
N SER A 27 0.04 4.22 23.11
CA SER A 27 1.45 3.93 23.37
C SER A 27 2.36 4.71 22.47
N ILE A 28 3.55 5.06 22.95
CA ILE A 28 4.65 5.63 22.18
C ILE A 28 5.53 4.49 21.69
N ILE A 29 5.71 4.43 20.38
CA ILE A 29 6.52 3.42 19.71
C ILE A 29 7.83 4.04 19.27
N LYS A 30 8.95 3.45 19.71
CA LYS A 30 10.27 3.72 19.11
C LYS A 30 10.30 3.03 17.76
N VAL A 31 10.32 3.83 16.70
CA VAL A 31 10.28 3.35 15.32
C VAL A 31 11.58 2.60 15.00
N SER A 32 11.47 1.39 14.50
CA SER A 32 12.60 0.61 13.98
C SER A 32 12.71 0.70 12.46
N ALA A 33 11.58 0.86 11.79
CA ALA A 33 11.51 0.96 10.34
C ALA A 33 10.18 1.57 9.91
N SER A 34 10.17 2.35 8.82
CA SER A 34 8.97 2.93 8.23
C SER A 34 9.01 2.96 6.71
N GLY A 35 7.94 2.49 6.04
CA GLY A 35 7.85 2.39 4.59
C GLY A 35 7.32 3.67 3.94
N ILE A 36 7.88 4.02 2.75
CA ILE A 36 7.32 5.08 1.91
C ILE A 36 6.21 4.49 1.04
N CYS A 37 5.01 5.07 1.15
CA CYS A 37 3.84 4.71 0.34
C CYS A 37 3.65 5.67 -0.84
N GLY A 38 3.02 5.18 -1.93
CA GLY A 38 2.59 6.05 -3.03
C GLY A 38 1.65 7.18 -2.59
N SER A 39 0.87 6.98 -1.54
CA SER A 39 0.00 8.02 -0.99
C SER A 39 0.77 9.16 -0.30
N ASP A 40 1.99 8.92 0.20
CA ASP A 40 2.86 9.98 0.73
C ASP A 40 3.34 10.90 -0.40
N MET A 41 3.46 10.37 -1.63
CA MET A 41 3.77 11.18 -2.81
C MET A 41 2.64 12.13 -3.19
N HIS A 42 1.36 11.78 -2.90
CA HIS A 42 0.26 12.74 -3.10
C HIS A 42 0.39 13.94 -2.16
N ALA A 43 0.76 13.72 -0.90
CA ALA A 43 1.08 14.81 0.03
C ALA A 43 2.29 15.61 -0.44
N TYR A 44 3.37 14.94 -0.82
CA TYR A 44 4.59 15.57 -1.34
C TYR A 44 4.28 16.51 -2.53
N HIS A 45 3.40 16.11 -3.43
CA HIS A 45 2.95 16.94 -4.55
C HIS A 45 1.89 17.98 -4.20
N GLY A 46 1.52 18.12 -2.92
CA GLY A 46 0.48 19.08 -2.48
C GLY A 46 -0.94 18.74 -2.97
N LYS A 47 -1.20 17.46 -3.28
CA LYS A 47 -2.48 16.98 -3.85
C LYS A 47 -3.38 16.25 -2.84
N ASP A 48 -3.02 16.21 -1.55
CA ASP A 48 -3.82 15.58 -0.50
C ASP A 48 -4.27 16.62 0.54
N GLU A 49 -5.55 16.99 0.51
CA GLU A 49 -6.15 17.96 1.41
C GLU A 49 -6.15 17.54 2.89
N ARG A 50 -5.89 16.25 3.16
CA ARG A 50 -5.81 15.69 4.52
C ARG A 50 -4.42 15.80 5.12
N ARG A 51 -3.42 16.19 4.34
CA ARG A 51 -2.00 16.29 4.71
C ARG A 51 -1.49 17.70 4.47
N ILE A 52 -1.72 18.57 5.47
CA ILE A 52 -1.35 19.99 5.42
C ILE A 52 -0.02 20.19 6.17
N PRO A 53 1.01 20.81 5.56
CA PRO A 53 2.27 21.08 6.25
C PRO A 53 2.09 22.14 7.36
N PRO A 54 2.90 22.08 8.46
CA PRO A 54 3.92 21.07 8.74
C PRO A 54 3.33 19.76 9.27
N LEU A 55 3.84 18.62 8.79
CA LEU A 55 3.36 17.29 9.20
C LEU A 55 4.46 16.25 9.05
N ILE A 56 4.59 15.33 9.99
CA ILE A 56 5.35 14.11 9.78
C ILE A 56 4.47 13.14 8.99
N LEU A 57 4.92 12.71 7.81
CA LEU A 57 4.24 11.72 6.97
C LEU A 57 4.60 10.29 7.40
N GLY A 58 4.08 9.31 6.65
CA GLY A 58 4.35 7.88 6.84
C GLY A 58 3.32 7.18 7.72
N HIS A 59 2.99 5.95 7.33
CA HIS A 59 1.95 5.14 7.99
C HIS A 59 2.23 3.63 7.93
N GLU A 60 3.31 3.20 7.33
CA GLU A 60 3.77 1.81 7.31
C GLU A 60 4.92 1.68 8.33
N VAL A 61 4.71 1.03 9.49
CA VAL A 61 5.67 1.12 10.59
C VAL A 61 5.75 -0.12 11.46
N SER A 62 6.96 -0.40 11.91
CA SER A 62 7.29 -1.34 12.97
C SER A 62 8.22 -0.71 13.99
N GLY A 63 8.23 -1.23 15.20
CA GLY A 63 9.06 -0.70 16.25
C GLY A 63 8.98 -1.48 17.55
N VAL A 64 9.37 -0.81 18.63
CA VAL A 64 9.33 -1.33 19.99
C VAL A 64 8.51 -0.37 20.85
N ILE A 65 7.64 -0.88 21.69
CA ILE A 65 6.87 -0.04 22.63
C ILE A 65 7.85 0.60 23.62
N GLU A 66 8.01 1.92 23.54
CA GLU A 66 8.91 2.71 24.41
C GLU A 66 8.19 3.12 25.69
N GLU A 67 6.94 3.58 25.57
CA GLU A 67 6.06 3.95 26.68
C GLU A 67 4.63 3.49 26.42
N GLY A 68 3.90 3.16 27.49
CA GLY A 68 2.52 2.68 27.42
C GLY A 68 2.37 1.24 27.87
N SER A 69 1.31 0.56 27.41
CA SER A 69 1.05 -0.84 27.69
C SER A 69 2.09 -1.74 27.03
N GLU A 70 2.54 -2.80 27.72
CA GLU A 70 3.44 -3.83 27.16
C GLU A 70 4.81 -3.29 26.66
N LYS A 71 5.39 -2.31 27.39
CA LYS A 71 6.72 -1.74 27.11
C LYS A 71 7.76 -2.83 26.80
N GLY A 72 8.58 -2.59 25.76
CA GLY A 72 9.64 -3.49 25.31
C GLY A 72 9.21 -4.53 24.26
N LYS A 73 7.90 -4.71 24.00
CA LYS A 73 7.45 -5.59 22.93
C LYS A 73 7.77 -5.04 21.55
N LYS A 74 8.19 -5.93 20.64
CA LYS A 74 8.33 -5.64 19.20
C LYS A 74 6.96 -5.69 18.55
N VAL A 75 6.65 -4.68 17.74
CA VAL A 75 5.30 -4.49 17.21
C VAL A 75 5.31 -3.99 15.76
N VAL A 76 4.19 -4.21 15.10
CA VAL A 76 3.84 -3.60 13.81
C VAL A 76 2.48 -2.91 14.00
N LEU A 77 2.29 -1.77 13.35
CA LEU A 77 1.09 -0.97 13.55
C LEU A 77 0.11 -1.09 12.38
N ASN A 78 -1.17 -1.21 12.69
CA ASN A 78 -2.22 -0.86 11.74
C ASN A 78 -2.46 0.66 11.83
N PRO A 79 -2.07 1.46 10.84
CA PRO A 79 -2.17 2.91 10.91
C PRO A 79 -3.60 3.43 10.83
N LEU A 80 -4.58 2.60 10.47
CA LEU A 80 -5.97 2.97 10.31
C LEU A 80 -6.69 3.01 11.65
N ILE A 81 -6.88 4.21 12.19
CA ILE A 81 -7.55 4.47 13.46
C ILE A 81 -9.03 4.68 13.19
N THR A 82 -9.90 3.88 13.82
CA THR A 82 -11.34 3.88 13.58
C THR A 82 -12.13 4.07 14.87
N CYS A 83 -13.39 4.50 14.78
CA CYS A 83 -14.18 4.78 15.98
C CYS A 83 -14.58 3.53 16.79
N GLY A 84 -14.62 2.34 16.18
CA GLY A 84 -15.02 1.08 16.84
C GLY A 84 -16.52 0.90 17.04
N GLU A 85 -17.35 1.94 16.92
CA GLU A 85 -18.76 1.95 17.35
C GLU A 85 -19.78 2.05 16.19
N CYS A 86 -19.39 2.56 15.02
CA CYS A 86 -20.30 2.73 13.89
C CYS A 86 -20.64 1.38 13.24
N ASN A 87 -21.67 1.38 12.40
CA ASN A 87 -22.14 0.15 11.74
C ASN A 87 -21.03 -0.56 10.95
N TYR A 88 -20.18 0.19 10.25
CA TYR A 88 -19.04 -0.40 9.53
C TYR A 88 -18.05 -1.09 10.48
N CYS A 89 -17.68 -0.43 11.58
CA CYS A 89 -16.77 -1.01 12.57
C CYS A 89 -17.34 -2.29 13.20
N LYS A 90 -18.63 -2.29 13.57
CA LYS A 90 -19.28 -3.44 14.20
C LYS A 90 -19.45 -4.64 13.26
N ASN A 91 -19.43 -4.41 11.95
CA ASN A 91 -19.59 -5.45 10.92
C ASN A 91 -18.28 -5.83 10.23
N GLY A 92 -17.11 -5.54 10.82
CA GLY A 92 -15.80 -5.92 10.29
C GLY A 92 -15.41 -5.21 8.99
N ARG A 93 -15.96 -4.02 8.75
CA ARG A 93 -15.66 -3.15 7.60
C ARG A 93 -15.08 -1.81 8.07
N GLU A 94 -14.18 -1.86 9.04
CA GLU A 94 -13.63 -0.71 9.75
C GLU A 94 -12.99 0.31 8.80
N HIS A 95 -12.39 -0.14 7.71
CA HIS A 95 -11.80 0.69 6.67
C HIS A 95 -12.80 1.67 6.03
N LEU A 96 -14.11 1.41 6.13
CA LEU A 96 -15.17 2.29 5.67
C LEU A 96 -15.74 3.20 6.77
N CYS A 97 -15.16 3.21 7.96
CA CYS A 97 -15.58 4.09 9.05
C CYS A 97 -15.52 5.56 8.64
N ALA A 98 -16.62 6.30 8.79
CA ALA A 98 -16.68 7.72 8.43
C ALA A 98 -15.79 8.61 9.33
N LYS A 99 -15.48 8.14 10.55
CA LYS A 99 -14.60 8.84 11.52
C LYS A 99 -13.14 8.32 11.46
N ARG A 100 -12.77 7.57 10.40
CA ARG A 100 -11.41 7.02 10.28
C ARG A 100 -10.38 8.10 10.08
N VAL A 101 -9.21 7.91 10.67
CA VAL A 101 -7.99 8.67 10.41
C VAL A 101 -6.83 7.71 10.19
N ILE A 102 -5.77 8.17 9.56
CA ILE A 102 -4.56 7.40 9.32
C ILE A 102 -3.38 8.17 9.90
N LEU A 103 -2.38 7.49 10.42
CA LEU A 103 -1.11 8.11 10.82
C LEU A 103 -0.53 8.92 9.63
N GLY A 104 0.08 10.06 9.90
CA GLY A 104 0.60 10.94 8.86
C GLY A 104 -0.47 11.76 8.15
N MET A 105 -1.63 12.00 8.78
CA MET A 105 -2.68 12.92 8.34
C MET A 105 -3.06 13.89 9.47
N ASN A 106 -3.45 15.11 9.11
CA ASN A 106 -3.91 16.10 10.09
C ASN A 106 -5.37 16.54 9.91
N LYS A 107 -6.08 15.95 8.97
CA LYS A 107 -7.54 16.13 8.86
C LYS A 107 -8.23 14.76 8.72
N PRO A 108 -9.38 14.56 9.34
CA PRO A 108 -10.14 15.50 10.21
C PRO A 108 -9.52 15.70 11.60
N ILE A 109 -8.61 14.83 12.02
CA ILE A 109 -7.90 14.88 13.32
C ILE A 109 -6.42 14.68 13.05
N GLU A 110 -5.59 15.52 13.68
CA GLU A 110 -4.14 15.42 13.52
C GLU A 110 -3.59 14.17 14.16
N ARG A 111 -2.83 13.41 13.35
CA ARG A 111 -1.99 12.28 13.75
C ARG A 111 -0.66 12.39 13.01
N GLN A 112 0.40 12.67 13.77
CA GLN A 112 1.75 12.64 13.22
C GLN A 112 2.07 11.24 12.71
N GLY A 113 2.82 11.16 11.62
CA GLY A 113 3.21 9.89 11.01
C GLY A 113 4.47 9.29 11.59
N CYS A 114 4.96 8.27 10.92
CA CYS A 114 6.06 7.43 11.40
C CYS A 114 7.42 7.69 10.74
N PHE A 115 7.59 8.73 9.93
CA PHE A 115 8.92 9.14 9.48
C PHE A 115 9.64 9.93 10.57
N ALA A 116 9.81 9.30 11.73
CA ALA A 116 10.39 9.87 12.94
C ALA A 116 10.97 8.76 13.83
N GLU A 117 11.72 9.13 14.87
CA GLU A 117 12.21 8.18 15.88
C GLU A 117 11.10 7.63 16.77
N LEU A 118 10.04 8.42 17.00
CA LEU A 118 8.92 8.06 17.87
C LEU A 118 7.58 8.34 17.17
N VAL A 119 6.57 7.50 17.42
CA VAL A 119 5.20 7.71 16.97
C VAL A 119 4.20 7.29 18.06
N LEU A 120 3.15 8.10 18.25
CA LEU A 120 2.04 7.83 19.17
C LEU A 120 0.91 7.12 18.41
N THR A 121 0.38 6.04 18.99
CA THR A 121 -0.71 5.26 18.38
C THR A 121 -1.62 4.66 19.43
N PRO A 122 -2.95 4.49 19.16
CA PRO A 122 -3.84 3.78 20.07
C PRO A 122 -3.43 2.32 20.24
N ASP A 123 -3.53 1.80 21.48
CA ASP A 123 -3.14 0.43 21.81
C ASP A 123 -3.86 -0.62 20.95
N LYS A 124 -5.12 -0.38 20.61
CA LYS A 124 -5.91 -1.27 19.72
C LYS A 124 -5.36 -1.40 18.30
N ASN A 125 -4.46 -0.50 17.90
CA ASN A 125 -3.82 -0.47 16.58
C ASN A 125 -2.45 -1.16 16.57
N ILE A 126 -2.01 -1.66 17.73
CA ILE A 126 -0.71 -2.32 17.91
C ILE A 126 -0.89 -3.83 17.76
N TYR A 127 -0.05 -4.44 16.96
CA TYR A 127 0.01 -5.89 16.77
C TYR A 127 1.40 -6.38 17.11
N GLU A 128 1.47 -7.45 17.91
CA GLU A 128 2.75 -8.09 18.24
C GLU A 128 3.42 -8.59 16.95
N LEU A 129 4.71 -8.32 16.83
CA LEU A 129 5.51 -8.76 15.69
C LEU A 129 5.73 -10.29 15.78
N PRO A 130 5.34 -11.06 14.76
CA PRO A 130 5.68 -12.49 14.70
C PRO A 130 7.17 -12.72 14.82
N SER A 131 7.59 -13.73 15.60
CA SER A 131 9.00 -13.97 15.95
C SER A 131 9.92 -14.26 14.75
N ASN A 132 9.36 -14.77 13.66
CA ASN A 132 10.04 -15.09 12.41
C ASN A 132 9.93 -14.02 11.31
N LEU A 133 9.38 -12.84 11.64
CA LEU A 133 9.37 -11.68 10.75
C LEU A 133 10.40 -10.64 11.23
N ASP A 134 11.31 -10.26 10.34
CA ASP A 134 12.29 -9.22 10.63
C ASP A 134 11.60 -7.88 10.87
N ILE A 135 11.95 -7.20 11.98
CA ILE A 135 11.36 -5.92 12.35
C ILE A 135 11.58 -4.84 11.28
N LYS A 136 12.69 -4.88 10.53
CA LYS A 136 12.95 -3.94 9.44
C LYS A 136 12.11 -4.22 8.20
N GLN A 137 11.68 -5.47 8.00
CA GLN A 137 10.78 -5.85 6.92
C GLN A 137 9.31 -5.66 7.27
N ALA A 138 8.97 -5.66 8.56
CA ALA A 138 7.59 -5.65 9.04
C ALA A 138 6.72 -4.47 8.57
N PRO A 139 7.23 -3.26 8.25
CA PRO A 139 6.41 -2.20 7.66
C PRO A 139 5.67 -2.60 6.38
N ILE A 140 6.18 -3.64 5.66
CA ILE A 140 5.52 -4.17 4.46
C ILE A 140 4.13 -4.76 4.75
N ALA A 141 3.80 -5.04 6.01
CA ALA A 141 2.50 -5.58 6.40
C ALA A 141 1.34 -4.68 5.98
N GLU A 142 1.53 -3.36 6.08
CA GLU A 142 0.51 -2.39 5.67
C GLU A 142 0.16 -2.52 4.18
N PRO A 143 1.08 -2.32 3.21
CA PRO A 143 0.75 -2.46 1.80
C PRO A 143 0.42 -3.91 1.39
N THR A 144 0.91 -4.93 2.10
CA THR A 144 0.51 -6.32 1.86
C THR A 144 -0.96 -6.54 2.24
N ALA A 145 -1.46 -5.90 3.30
CA ALA A 145 -2.87 -5.97 3.67
C ALA A 145 -3.77 -5.29 2.62
N VAL A 146 -3.32 -4.18 2.01
CA VAL A 146 -3.99 -3.55 0.86
C VAL A 146 -4.07 -4.51 -0.32
N ALA A 147 -2.95 -5.17 -0.65
CA ALA A 147 -2.91 -6.14 -1.76
C ALA A 147 -3.80 -7.37 -1.48
N LEU A 148 -3.77 -7.90 -0.26
CA LEU A 148 -4.62 -9.03 0.15
C LEU A 148 -6.10 -8.68 0.00
N HIS A 149 -6.52 -7.55 0.56
CA HIS A 149 -7.91 -7.08 0.46
C HIS A 149 -8.36 -6.90 -1.01
N ALA A 150 -7.51 -6.30 -1.85
CA ALA A 150 -7.79 -6.10 -3.26
C ALA A 150 -7.93 -7.44 -4.02
N VAL A 151 -7.05 -8.41 -3.73
CA VAL A 151 -7.09 -9.74 -4.36
C VAL A 151 -8.33 -10.52 -3.91
N GLU A 152 -8.70 -10.47 -2.61
CA GLU A 152 -9.90 -11.14 -2.09
C GLU A 152 -11.18 -10.54 -2.69
N LEU A 153 -11.29 -9.21 -2.81
CA LEU A 153 -12.42 -8.57 -3.49
C LEU A 153 -12.50 -8.96 -4.98
N GLY A 154 -11.35 -9.09 -5.63
CA GLY A 154 -11.28 -9.52 -7.02
C GLY A 154 -11.75 -10.97 -7.20
N GLU A 155 -11.28 -11.86 -6.34
CA GLU A 155 -11.68 -13.27 -6.33
C GLU A 155 -13.17 -13.45 -6.07
N GLU A 156 -13.73 -12.69 -5.13
CA GLU A 156 -15.17 -12.69 -4.84
C GLU A 156 -16.01 -12.21 -6.02
N ALA A 157 -15.55 -11.20 -6.74
CA ALA A 157 -16.24 -10.63 -7.89
C ALA A 157 -16.14 -11.49 -9.16
N LEU A 158 -15.05 -12.26 -9.30
CA LEU A 158 -14.76 -13.06 -10.47
C LEU A 158 -15.67 -14.30 -10.53
N LYS A 159 -16.21 -14.60 -11.71
CA LYS A 159 -17.09 -15.78 -11.94
C LYS A 159 -16.32 -17.04 -12.37
N LYS A 160 -15.01 -17.01 -12.30
CA LYS A 160 -14.09 -18.05 -12.76
C LYS A 160 -13.00 -18.27 -11.69
N PRO A 161 -12.55 -19.51 -11.46
CA PRO A 161 -11.44 -19.76 -10.53
C PRO A 161 -10.15 -19.01 -10.92
N LEU A 162 -9.41 -18.49 -9.94
CA LEU A 162 -8.19 -17.72 -10.17
C LEU A 162 -7.08 -18.54 -10.86
N ASP A 163 -6.96 -19.83 -10.54
CA ASP A 163 -5.99 -20.73 -11.15
C ASP A 163 -6.25 -21.04 -12.65
N GLN A 164 -7.43 -20.69 -13.15
CA GLN A 164 -7.84 -20.78 -14.55
C GLN A 164 -7.97 -19.40 -15.21
N SER A 165 -7.65 -18.33 -14.49
CA SER A 165 -7.87 -16.97 -14.93
C SER A 165 -6.59 -16.33 -15.42
N ARG A 166 -6.73 -15.44 -16.41
CA ARG A 166 -5.65 -14.58 -16.89
C ARG A 166 -5.76 -13.21 -16.27
N VAL A 167 -4.72 -12.78 -15.58
CA VAL A 167 -4.72 -11.55 -14.76
C VAL A 167 -3.69 -10.55 -15.28
N LEU A 168 -4.10 -9.29 -15.41
CA LEU A 168 -3.21 -8.17 -15.71
C LEU A 168 -3.03 -7.29 -14.48
N ILE A 169 -1.81 -6.90 -14.19
CA ILE A 169 -1.47 -5.92 -13.16
C ILE A 169 -0.82 -4.71 -13.83
N ILE A 170 -1.43 -3.55 -13.70
CA ILE A 170 -0.91 -2.28 -14.21
C ILE A 170 -0.25 -1.53 -13.06
N GLY A 171 1.07 -1.38 -13.14
CA GLY A 171 1.95 -0.76 -12.17
C GLY A 171 2.82 -1.77 -11.42
N GLY A 172 4.15 -1.65 -11.54
CA GLY A 172 5.16 -2.47 -10.86
C GLY A 172 5.67 -1.88 -9.54
N GLY A 173 4.90 -0.98 -8.91
CA GLY A 173 5.19 -0.49 -7.55
C GLY A 173 4.91 -1.54 -6.48
N ALA A 174 5.06 -1.15 -5.20
CA ALA A 174 4.86 -2.08 -4.08
C ALA A 174 3.52 -2.82 -4.13
N ILE A 175 2.42 -2.11 -4.38
CA ILE A 175 1.08 -2.72 -4.44
C ILE A 175 0.97 -3.69 -5.61
N GLY A 176 1.44 -3.31 -6.81
CA GLY A 176 1.36 -4.20 -7.97
C GLY A 176 2.20 -5.45 -7.81
N LEU A 177 3.44 -5.33 -7.31
CA LEU A 177 4.29 -6.48 -7.03
C LEU A 177 3.68 -7.38 -5.93
N LEU A 178 3.12 -6.81 -4.86
CA LEU A 178 2.47 -7.57 -3.80
C LEU A 178 1.20 -8.29 -4.31
N CYS A 179 0.39 -7.65 -5.16
CA CYS A 179 -0.75 -8.31 -5.82
C CYS A 179 -0.27 -9.48 -6.69
N ALA A 180 0.80 -9.30 -7.48
CA ALA A 180 1.36 -10.36 -8.30
C ALA A 180 1.88 -11.54 -7.47
N LEU A 181 2.67 -11.26 -6.41
CA LEU A 181 3.16 -12.28 -5.49
C LEU A 181 2.01 -13.02 -4.79
N MET A 182 0.97 -12.29 -4.38
CA MET A 182 -0.21 -12.86 -3.75
C MET A 182 -0.96 -13.80 -4.71
N LEU A 183 -1.20 -13.35 -5.94
CA LEU A 183 -1.87 -14.15 -6.96
C LEU A 183 -1.04 -15.39 -7.34
N GLU A 184 0.27 -15.22 -7.57
CA GLU A 184 1.14 -16.30 -8.02
C GLU A 184 1.41 -17.33 -6.92
N LYS A 185 1.86 -16.87 -5.74
CA LYS A 185 2.40 -17.75 -4.69
C LYS A 185 1.35 -18.21 -3.68
N TYR A 186 0.33 -17.38 -3.41
CA TYR A 186 -0.69 -17.71 -2.42
C TYR A 186 -2.00 -18.21 -3.05
N LYS A 187 -2.44 -17.59 -4.16
CA LYS A 187 -3.69 -17.96 -4.85
C LYS A 187 -3.48 -18.92 -6.02
N ASN A 188 -2.22 -19.28 -6.33
CA ASN A 188 -1.87 -20.23 -7.38
C ASN A 188 -2.38 -19.85 -8.79
N CYS A 189 -2.58 -18.55 -9.07
CA CYS A 189 -2.88 -18.06 -10.41
C CYS A 189 -1.69 -18.29 -11.34
N LYS A 190 -1.92 -18.84 -12.54
CA LYS A 190 -0.86 -19.30 -13.45
C LYS A 190 -0.52 -18.31 -14.54
N GLU A 191 -1.49 -17.51 -14.97
CA GLU A 191 -1.33 -16.57 -16.08
C GLU A 191 -1.45 -15.13 -15.57
N ILE A 192 -0.30 -14.56 -15.22
CA ILE A 192 -0.20 -13.18 -14.73
C ILE A 192 0.74 -12.39 -15.65
N ALA A 193 0.34 -11.20 -16.05
CA ALA A 193 1.18 -10.21 -16.68
C ALA A 193 1.26 -8.95 -15.81
N LEU A 194 2.46 -8.42 -15.60
CA LEU A 194 2.70 -7.17 -14.88
C LEU A 194 3.30 -6.13 -15.83
N VAL A 195 2.72 -4.93 -15.84
CA VAL A 195 3.11 -3.86 -16.74
C VAL A 195 3.55 -2.61 -16.00
N ASP A 196 4.73 -2.08 -16.33
CA ASP A 196 5.23 -0.80 -15.81
C ASP A 196 6.10 -0.10 -16.87
N PRO A 197 6.08 1.23 -17.01
CA PRO A 197 6.96 1.95 -17.93
C PRO A 197 8.43 1.98 -17.47
N ASN A 198 8.72 1.74 -16.18
CA ASN A 198 10.07 1.76 -15.62
C ASN A 198 10.76 0.40 -15.77
N GLU A 199 11.67 0.28 -16.75
CA GLU A 199 12.42 -0.96 -17.04
C GLU A 199 13.21 -1.49 -15.84
N ARG A 200 13.80 -0.59 -15.03
CA ARG A 200 14.57 -1.01 -13.85
C ARG A 200 13.67 -1.65 -12.82
N ARG A 201 12.44 -1.11 -12.66
CA ARG A 201 11.44 -1.67 -11.76
C ARG A 201 10.89 -3.00 -12.29
N LEU A 202 10.63 -3.10 -13.59
CA LEU A 202 10.24 -4.35 -14.24
C LEU A 202 11.27 -5.45 -14.03
N LYS A 203 12.56 -5.12 -14.12
CA LYS A 203 13.63 -6.08 -13.83
C LYS A 203 13.53 -6.60 -12.39
N VAL A 204 13.40 -5.70 -11.41
CA VAL A 204 13.23 -6.11 -9.99
C VAL A 204 11.98 -6.98 -9.83
N CYS A 205 10.86 -6.63 -10.43
CA CYS A 205 9.65 -7.47 -10.40
C CYS A 205 9.91 -8.85 -11.00
N GLY A 206 10.56 -8.93 -12.18
CA GLY A 206 10.87 -10.18 -12.86
C GLY A 206 11.84 -11.10 -12.09
N ASP A 207 12.74 -10.53 -11.31
CA ASP A 207 13.65 -11.30 -10.45
C ASP A 207 12.92 -12.04 -9.30
N HIS A 208 11.67 -11.62 -8.97
CA HIS A 208 10.87 -12.17 -7.85
C HIS A 208 9.57 -12.88 -8.29
N LEU A 209 9.19 -12.75 -9.57
CA LEU A 209 8.00 -13.38 -10.16
C LEU A 209 8.41 -14.38 -11.23
N ASN A 210 7.62 -15.44 -11.40
CA ASN A 210 7.68 -16.31 -12.59
C ASN A 210 6.79 -15.76 -13.71
N SER A 211 6.00 -14.75 -13.42
CA SER A 211 5.02 -14.12 -14.30
C SER A 211 5.67 -13.18 -15.31
N GLU A 212 4.99 -12.93 -16.42
CA GLU A 212 5.48 -12.05 -17.48
C GLU A 212 5.51 -10.58 -17.01
N THR A 213 6.64 -9.89 -17.29
CA THR A 213 6.79 -8.45 -17.03
C THR A 213 6.99 -7.69 -18.35
N LEU A 214 6.17 -6.67 -18.60
CA LEU A 214 6.07 -6.00 -19.89
C LEU A 214 6.10 -4.47 -19.77
N LYS A 215 6.66 -3.81 -20.78
CA LYS A 215 6.43 -2.38 -20.99
C LYS A 215 5.05 -2.13 -21.61
N PRO A 216 4.43 -0.96 -21.37
CA PRO A 216 3.16 -0.60 -22.00
C PRO A 216 3.18 -0.71 -23.52
N ASP A 217 4.28 -0.31 -24.18
CA ASP A 217 4.42 -0.32 -25.63
C ASP A 217 4.63 -1.72 -26.22
N ASN A 218 5.06 -2.68 -25.40
CA ASN A 218 5.26 -4.07 -25.80
C ASN A 218 3.98 -4.92 -25.61
N ILE A 219 2.88 -4.29 -25.21
CA ILE A 219 1.61 -4.97 -25.08
C ILE A 219 1.05 -5.22 -26.50
N THR A 220 1.50 -6.28 -27.13
CA THR A 220 0.84 -6.86 -28.34
C THR A 220 -0.45 -7.59 -27.99
N ILE A 221 -0.97 -7.33 -26.79
CA ILE A 221 -2.14 -7.97 -26.21
C ILE A 221 -3.39 -7.44 -26.94
N LYS A 222 -4.17 -8.36 -27.45
CA LYS A 222 -5.47 -8.05 -28.05
C LYS A 222 -6.41 -7.44 -27.00
N ASP A 223 -7.31 -6.58 -27.44
CA ASP A 223 -8.42 -6.12 -26.61
C ASP A 223 -9.19 -7.33 -26.04
N SER A 224 -9.68 -7.18 -24.82
CA SER A 224 -10.43 -8.25 -24.16
C SER A 224 -9.63 -9.56 -24.04
N SER A 225 -8.55 -9.53 -23.25
CA SER A 225 -7.63 -10.66 -23.09
C SER A 225 -7.43 -11.12 -21.65
N PHE A 226 -7.99 -10.39 -20.66
CA PHE A 226 -7.79 -10.70 -19.24
C PHE A 226 -9.13 -10.84 -18.52
N ASP A 227 -9.24 -11.86 -17.68
CA ASP A 227 -10.42 -12.09 -16.85
C ASP A 227 -10.47 -11.10 -15.67
N MET A 228 -9.30 -10.64 -15.22
CA MET A 228 -9.18 -9.64 -14.17
C MET A 228 -8.05 -8.66 -14.46
N VAL A 229 -8.27 -7.38 -14.16
CA VAL A 229 -7.26 -6.31 -14.31
C VAL A 229 -7.15 -5.53 -13.01
N PHE A 230 -5.95 -5.46 -12.45
CA PHE A 230 -5.61 -4.59 -11.31
C PHE A 230 -5.02 -3.27 -11.82
N ASP A 231 -5.69 -2.15 -11.57
CA ASP A 231 -5.12 -0.82 -11.76
C ASP A 231 -4.55 -0.31 -10.44
N THR A 232 -3.24 -0.50 -10.24
CA THR A 232 -2.54 -0.06 -9.03
C THR A 232 -1.96 1.35 -9.16
N VAL A 233 -2.19 2.02 -10.29
CA VAL A 233 -1.69 3.37 -10.62
C VAL A 233 -2.78 4.42 -10.49
N GLY A 234 -3.93 4.22 -11.13
CA GLY A 234 -5.06 5.14 -11.05
C GLY A 234 -4.89 6.40 -11.89
N LEU A 235 -4.24 6.32 -13.04
CA LEU A 235 -4.23 7.36 -14.07
C LEU A 235 -5.41 7.18 -15.03
N GLU A 236 -5.80 8.23 -15.73
CA GLU A 236 -6.82 8.12 -16.78
C GLU A 236 -6.45 7.06 -17.83
N ILE A 237 -5.21 7.08 -18.31
CA ILE A 237 -4.72 6.11 -19.29
C ILE A 237 -4.73 4.68 -18.76
N THR A 238 -4.43 4.44 -17.47
CA THR A 238 -4.47 3.10 -16.90
C THR A 238 -5.90 2.59 -16.75
N ARG A 239 -6.87 3.46 -16.40
CA ARG A 239 -8.30 3.13 -16.39
C ARG A 239 -8.82 2.80 -17.80
N GLN A 240 -8.40 3.57 -18.82
CA GLN A 240 -8.74 3.29 -20.22
C GLN A 240 -8.16 1.96 -20.69
N ASN A 241 -6.92 1.66 -20.34
CA ASN A 241 -6.30 0.37 -20.64
C ASN A 241 -6.99 -0.78 -19.90
N SER A 242 -7.38 -0.60 -18.64
CA SER A 242 -8.11 -1.61 -17.88
C SER A 242 -9.43 -2.00 -18.57
N ILE A 243 -10.26 -1.01 -18.93
CA ILE A 243 -11.52 -1.28 -19.61
C ILE A 243 -11.33 -1.83 -21.04
N LYS A 244 -10.23 -1.46 -21.72
CA LYS A 244 -9.89 -1.98 -23.04
C LYS A 244 -9.51 -3.45 -22.99
N LEU A 245 -8.70 -3.85 -22.02
CA LEU A 245 -8.04 -5.16 -21.94
C LEU A 245 -8.84 -6.23 -21.18
N VAL A 246 -9.80 -5.84 -20.36
CA VAL A 246 -10.65 -6.78 -19.63
C VAL A 246 -11.62 -7.51 -20.56
N ASN A 247 -11.83 -8.82 -20.32
CA ASN A 247 -12.78 -9.69 -21.03
C ASN A 247 -14.24 -9.31 -20.74
N PRO A 248 -15.18 -9.66 -21.63
CA PRO A 248 -16.60 -9.66 -21.26
C PRO A 248 -16.84 -10.49 -19.99
N GLY A 249 -17.63 -9.94 -19.06
CA GLY A 249 -17.90 -10.54 -17.74
C GLY A 249 -16.71 -10.47 -16.78
N GLY A 250 -15.61 -9.81 -17.16
CA GLY A 250 -14.41 -9.72 -16.34
C GLY A 250 -14.48 -8.63 -15.27
N VAL A 251 -13.42 -8.54 -14.46
CA VAL A 251 -13.35 -7.70 -13.27
C VAL A 251 -12.19 -6.70 -13.36
N ILE A 252 -12.45 -5.45 -13.02
CA ILE A 252 -11.43 -4.41 -12.82
C ILE A 252 -11.35 -4.07 -11.34
N ILE A 253 -10.18 -4.24 -10.74
CA ILE A 253 -9.87 -3.84 -9.36
C ILE A 253 -9.06 -2.54 -9.42
N HIS A 254 -9.66 -1.46 -8.95
CA HIS A 254 -9.07 -0.12 -8.97
C HIS A 254 -8.54 0.27 -7.59
N ILE A 255 -7.23 0.39 -7.45
CA ILE A 255 -6.51 0.65 -6.20
C ILE A 255 -5.82 2.02 -6.24
N GLY A 256 -5.26 2.36 -7.39
CA GLY A 256 -4.45 3.58 -7.57
C GLY A 256 -5.26 4.87 -7.45
N LEU A 257 -4.64 5.92 -6.89
CA LEU A 257 -5.30 7.19 -6.57
C LEU A 257 -4.64 8.40 -7.26
N THR A 258 -3.84 8.19 -8.32
CA THR A 258 -3.02 9.26 -8.91
C THR A 258 -3.86 10.40 -9.51
N GLN A 259 -4.99 10.10 -10.14
CA GLN A 259 -5.91 11.09 -10.71
C GLN A 259 -7.34 10.85 -10.22
N PRO A 260 -8.02 11.89 -9.70
CA PRO A 260 -9.36 11.74 -9.12
C PRO A 260 -10.47 11.53 -10.16
N SER A 261 -10.23 11.91 -11.41
CA SER A 261 -11.21 11.85 -12.50
C SER A 261 -10.55 11.41 -13.80
N GLY A 262 -11.35 11.25 -14.82
CA GLY A 262 -10.93 10.90 -16.18
C GLY A 262 -12.02 10.16 -16.94
N THR A 263 -11.78 9.88 -18.22
CA THR A 263 -12.72 9.15 -19.08
C THR A 263 -12.69 7.65 -18.80
N PHE A 264 -13.85 7.02 -18.95
CA PHE A 264 -14.05 5.59 -18.84
C PHE A 264 -15.10 5.12 -19.86
N ASN A 265 -14.87 4.01 -20.55
CA ASN A 265 -15.80 3.52 -21.55
C ASN A 265 -17.00 2.78 -20.90
N PHE A 266 -17.94 3.55 -20.35
CA PHE A 266 -19.16 3.00 -19.73
C PHE A 266 -20.00 2.17 -20.70
N ARG A 267 -20.02 2.53 -22.01
CA ARG A 267 -20.75 1.73 -23.01
C ARG A 267 -20.18 0.30 -23.09
N LYS A 268 -18.85 0.13 -23.15
CA LYS A 268 -18.21 -1.19 -23.13
C LYS A 268 -18.51 -1.90 -21.81
N ALA A 269 -18.38 -1.21 -20.67
CA ALA A 269 -18.67 -1.79 -19.35
C ALA A 269 -20.08 -2.37 -19.29
N THR A 270 -21.08 -1.61 -19.77
CA THR A 270 -22.49 -2.06 -19.80
C THR A 270 -22.72 -3.22 -20.77
N LEU A 271 -22.24 -3.09 -22.03
CA LEU A 271 -22.49 -4.10 -23.06
C LEU A 271 -21.78 -5.44 -22.81
N GLN A 272 -20.72 -5.42 -22.01
CA GLN A 272 -19.91 -6.61 -21.70
C GLN A 272 -20.02 -7.05 -20.22
N GLU A 273 -20.95 -6.47 -19.46
CA GLU A 273 -21.18 -6.81 -18.03
C GLU A 273 -19.89 -6.78 -17.19
N ILE A 274 -19.04 -5.76 -17.40
CA ILE A 274 -17.77 -5.64 -16.68
C ILE A 274 -18.02 -5.15 -15.27
N THR A 275 -17.48 -5.86 -14.28
CA THR A 275 -17.51 -5.46 -12.88
C THR A 275 -16.35 -4.53 -12.56
N PHE A 276 -16.64 -3.32 -12.05
CA PHE A 276 -15.64 -2.38 -11.55
C PHE A 276 -15.70 -2.30 -10.03
N VAL A 277 -14.60 -2.63 -9.37
CA VAL A 277 -14.48 -2.65 -7.91
C VAL A 277 -13.43 -1.64 -7.48
N GLY A 278 -13.85 -0.60 -6.74
CA GLY A 278 -12.92 0.27 -6.02
C GLY A 278 -12.53 -0.39 -4.68
N THR A 279 -11.26 -0.35 -4.33
CA THR A 279 -10.77 -0.88 -3.05
C THR A 279 -10.04 0.20 -2.26
N TYR A 280 -10.16 0.16 -0.94
CA TYR A 280 -9.55 1.14 -0.03
C TYR A 280 -9.07 0.47 1.24
N CYS A 281 -7.77 0.62 1.55
CA CYS A 281 -7.16 0.03 2.74
C CYS A 281 -7.49 -1.48 2.88
N TYR A 282 -7.91 -1.90 4.07
CA TYR A 282 -8.15 -3.31 4.43
C TYR A 282 -8.92 -3.39 5.75
N THR A 283 -9.46 -4.55 6.07
CA THR A 283 -10.07 -4.83 7.36
C THR A 283 -9.02 -5.24 8.41
N ASN A 284 -9.37 -5.18 9.69
CA ASN A 284 -8.50 -5.71 10.75
C ASN A 284 -8.23 -7.22 10.58
N LYS A 285 -9.16 -7.96 9.98
CA LYS A 285 -8.99 -9.37 9.64
C LYS A 285 -7.90 -9.55 8.57
N ASP A 286 -7.91 -8.71 7.52
CA ASP A 286 -6.91 -8.77 6.47
C ASP A 286 -5.52 -8.45 7.01
N PHE A 287 -5.39 -7.43 7.88
CA PHE A 287 -4.13 -7.10 8.53
C PHE A 287 -3.56 -8.28 9.35
N LYS A 288 -4.41 -8.94 10.15
CA LYS A 288 -4.02 -10.14 10.92
C LYS A 288 -3.61 -11.30 10.02
N ASN A 289 -4.34 -11.52 8.92
CA ASN A 289 -4.00 -12.56 7.95
C ASN A 289 -2.69 -12.25 7.23
N THR A 290 -2.44 -11.00 6.91
CA THR A 290 -1.18 -10.53 6.32
C THR A 290 0.02 -10.85 7.20
N LEU A 291 -0.07 -10.64 8.51
CA LEU A 291 1.01 -11.00 9.44
C LEU A 291 1.31 -12.50 9.42
N LYS A 292 0.29 -13.35 9.29
CA LYS A 292 0.46 -14.80 9.13
C LYS A 292 1.13 -15.14 7.80
N LEU A 293 0.72 -14.52 6.69
CA LEU A 293 1.31 -14.74 5.38
C LEU A 293 2.78 -14.33 5.33
N LEU A 294 3.11 -13.17 5.89
CA LEU A 294 4.50 -12.70 5.94
C LEU A 294 5.36 -13.59 6.85
N SER A 295 4.85 -13.98 8.01
CA SER A 295 5.57 -14.85 8.95
C SER A 295 5.78 -16.29 8.42
N SER A 296 4.92 -16.77 7.53
CA SER A 296 5.09 -18.06 6.85
C SER A 296 5.94 -17.99 5.59
N HIS A 297 6.47 -16.81 5.23
CA HIS A 297 7.17 -16.54 3.98
C HIS A 297 6.37 -16.95 2.72
N ALA A 298 5.04 -16.96 2.80
CA ALA A 298 4.16 -17.36 1.71
C ALA A 298 4.32 -16.51 0.43
N LEU A 299 4.82 -15.28 0.55
CA LEU A 299 5.07 -14.39 -0.58
C LEU A 299 6.54 -14.43 -1.08
N GLY A 300 7.37 -15.35 -0.53
CA GLY A 300 8.79 -15.46 -0.84
C GLY A 300 9.66 -14.50 -0.04
N THR A 301 10.88 -14.27 -0.53
CA THR A 301 11.81 -13.31 0.06
C THR A 301 11.37 -11.88 -0.24
N LEU A 302 11.68 -10.95 0.67
CA LEU A 302 11.38 -9.53 0.52
C LEU A 302 12.64 -8.74 0.11
N GLU A 303 13.56 -9.38 -0.61
CA GLU A 303 14.85 -8.79 -1.03
C GLU A 303 14.71 -7.62 -2.02
N TRP A 304 13.54 -7.42 -2.58
CA TRP A 304 13.21 -6.28 -3.44
C TRP A 304 12.95 -4.97 -2.66
N ILE A 305 13.03 -5.01 -1.32
CA ILE A 305 12.93 -3.83 -0.44
C ILE A 305 14.29 -3.16 -0.36
N GLU A 306 14.33 -1.85 -0.59
CA GLU A 306 15.51 -1.02 -0.40
C GLU A 306 15.45 -0.32 0.97
N TYR A 307 16.53 -0.38 1.74
CA TYR A 307 16.64 0.28 3.05
C TYR A 307 17.49 1.54 2.94
N ARG A 308 17.03 2.62 3.56
CA ARG A 308 17.76 3.89 3.66
C ARG A 308 17.66 4.47 5.07
N GLU A 309 18.65 5.24 5.48
CA GLU A 309 18.54 6.03 6.70
C GLU A 309 17.40 7.06 6.58
N LEU A 310 16.69 7.35 7.67
CA LEU A 310 15.62 8.35 7.72
C LEU A 310 16.13 9.74 7.28
N SER A 311 17.38 10.07 7.61
CA SER A 311 18.07 11.30 7.17
C SER A 311 18.14 11.47 5.64
N LYS A 312 18.06 10.37 4.89
CA LYS A 312 18.04 10.32 3.40
C LYS A 312 16.64 10.26 2.81
N GLY A 313 15.61 10.39 3.64
CA GLY A 313 14.22 10.30 3.20
C GLY A 313 13.84 11.36 2.17
N ALA A 314 14.29 12.61 2.32
CA ALA A 314 14.03 13.67 1.34
C ALA A 314 14.59 13.32 -0.05
N ASP A 315 15.80 12.75 -0.12
CA ASP A 315 16.40 12.28 -1.38
C ASP A 315 15.62 11.11 -1.98
N ALA A 316 15.08 10.20 -1.13
CA ALA A 316 14.24 9.09 -1.57
C ALA A 316 12.96 9.61 -2.25
N PHE A 317 12.26 10.56 -1.65
CA PHE A 317 11.08 11.18 -2.23
C PHE A 317 11.37 11.86 -3.57
N LYS A 318 12.48 12.59 -3.66
CA LYS A 318 12.93 13.23 -4.91
C LYS A 318 13.23 12.21 -6.01
N GLN A 319 13.84 11.08 -5.69
CA GLN A 319 14.11 10.01 -6.67
C GLN A 319 12.81 9.33 -7.13
N ILE A 320 11.85 9.11 -6.23
CA ILE A 320 10.52 8.58 -6.59
C ILE A 320 9.82 9.57 -7.51
N HIS A 321 9.81 10.87 -7.17
CA HIS A 321 9.23 11.94 -7.98
C HIS A 321 9.81 11.97 -9.40
N ASN A 322 11.13 11.87 -9.53
CA ASN A 322 11.83 11.91 -10.81
C ASN A 322 11.76 10.59 -11.59
N GLY A 323 11.11 9.56 -11.07
CA GLY A 323 11.04 8.22 -11.69
C GLY A 323 12.38 7.48 -11.76
N THR A 324 13.40 7.92 -11.02
CA THR A 324 14.75 7.31 -11.04
C THR A 324 14.92 6.19 -10.02
N CYS A 325 13.95 6.02 -9.11
CA CYS A 325 13.92 4.92 -8.15
C CYS A 325 13.54 3.60 -8.85
N SER A 326 14.38 2.58 -8.72
CA SER A 326 14.12 1.23 -9.23
C SER A 326 13.39 0.33 -8.22
N ALA A 327 13.58 0.57 -6.92
CA ALA A 327 12.98 -0.26 -5.88
C ALA A 327 11.44 -0.08 -5.84
N PRO A 328 10.67 -1.17 -5.85
CA PRO A 328 9.21 -1.11 -5.64
C PRO A 328 8.84 -0.55 -4.27
N LYS A 329 9.67 -0.77 -3.25
CA LYS A 329 9.50 -0.29 -1.88
C LYS A 329 10.81 0.24 -1.31
N ILE A 330 10.74 1.43 -0.67
CA ILE A 330 11.80 1.96 0.19
C ILE A 330 11.32 1.95 1.63
N ILE A 331 12.16 1.46 2.53
CA ILE A 331 11.96 1.51 3.99
C ILE A 331 13.04 2.41 4.59
N LEU A 332 12.60 3.38 5.39
CA LEU A 332 13.44 4.32 6.12
C LEU A 332 13.74 3.77 7.51
N ILE A 333 14.99 3.88 7.93
CA ILE A 333 15.49 3.44 9.23
C ILE A 333 15.91 4.69 10.02
N PRO A 334 15.29 4.99 11.16
CA PRO A 334 15.65 6.11 12.03
C PRO A 334 17.05 6.03 12.61
#